data_e30c9c7da5032cdfb80329051e650956
#
_entry.id   e30c9c7da5032cdfb80329051e650956
#
_cell.length_a   1.000
_cell.length_b   1.000
_cell.length_c   1.000
_cell.angle_alpha   90.00
_cell.angle_beta   90.00
_cell.angle_gamma   90.00
#
_symmetry.space_group_name_H-M   'P 1'
#
loop_
_entity.id
_entity.type
_entity.pdbx_description
1 polymer ?
#
loop_
_entity_poly.entity_id
_entity_poly.type
_entity_poly.pdbx_seq_one_letter_code
_entity_poly.pdbx_strand_id
1 'polypeptide(L)'
;PQGNDTAQLRAVASGECGVTVANTYYLGRLIGSDDPKNRAITDALTVVFPNQDDRGAHVNISGAGITRYAPNKDNAIKFLEYLTSDFAQKLFAEGNNEYPIVGPTSGPVASLGDFTEDAINAVVLGQRQAEAVRIFDRAGWR
;
A
#
# COMPACT_ATOMS: atom_id res chain seq x y z
N PRO A 1 3.25 17.61 -4.59
CA PRO A 1 2.10 17.29 -3.74
C PRO A 1 2.30 17.84 -2.33
N GLN A 2 1.23 18.27 -1.68
CA GLN A 2 1.28 18.79 -0.30
C GLN A 2 0.49 17.88 0.62
N GLY A 3 0.99 17.67 1.85
CA GLY A 3 0.37 16.81 2.83
C GLY A 3 0.63 15.31 2.57
N ASN A 4 -0.24 14.48 3.11
CA ASN A 4 -0.16 13.02 2.99
C ASN A 4 -1.17 12.46 1.96
N ASP A 5 -1.14 11.15 1.73
CA ASP A 5 -2.03 10.46 0.78
C ASP A 5 -3.51 10.78 1.02
N THR A 6 -3.96 10.82 2.27
CA THR A 6 -5.35 11.18 2.61
C THR A 6 -5.70 12.62 2.19
N ALA A 7 -4.77 13.57 2.33
CA ALA A 7 -4.97 14.93 1.86
C ALA A 7 -5.06 14.98 0.34
N GLN A 8 -4.25 14.20 -0.37
CA GLN A 8 -4.29 14.08 -1.82
C GLN A 8 -5.61 13.45 -2.32
N LEU A 9 -6.10 12.39 -1.67
CA LEU A 9 -7.40 11.79 -2.00
C LEU A 9 -8.54 12.81 -1.84
N ARG A 10 -8.50 13.63 -0.81
CA ARG A 10 -9.48 14.71 -0.60
C ARG A 10 -9.39 15.81 -1.66
N ALA A 11 -8.17 16.18 -2.07
CA ALA A 11 -7.95 17.19 -3.12
C ALA A 11 -8.54 16.73 -4.47
N VAL A 12 -8.39 15.45 -4.83
CA VAL A 12 -9.04 14.89 -6.02
C VAL A 12 -10.56 14.88 -5.88
N ALA A 13 -11.07 14.39 -4.74
CA ALA A 13 -12.51 14.33 -4.49
C ALA A 13 -13.19 15.71 -4.51
N SER A 14 -12.48 16.78 -4.12
CA SER A 14 -12.98 18.16 -4.16
C SER A 14 -12.82 18.83 -5.52
N GLY A 15 -12.15 18.19 -6.49
CA GLY A 15 -11.86 18.75 -7.80
C GLY A 15 -10.67 19.74 -7.84
N GLU A 16 -9.93 19.86 -6.77
CA GLU A 16 -8.69 20.65 -6.71
C GLU A 16 -7.59 20.04 -7.61
N CYS A 17 -7.54 18.69 -7.65
CA CYS A 17 -6.66 17.93 -8.53
C CYS A 17 -7.47 16.93 -9.36
N GLY A 18 -7.02 16.65 -10.58
CA GLY A 18 -7.65 15.66 -11.47
C GLY A 18 -7.18 14.23 -11.22
N VAL A 19 -5.99 14.04 -10.65
CA VAL A 19 -5.36 12.73 -10.40
C VAL A 19 -4.38 12.82 -9.24
N THR A 20 -4.25 11.72 -8.51
CA THR A 20 -3.19 11.55 -7.51
C THR A 20 -2.66 10.12 -7.50
N VAL A 21 -1.48 9.93 -6.92
CA VAL A 21 -0.92 8.62 -6.58
C VAL A 21 -0.98 8.46 -5.07
N ALA A 22 -1.55 7.37 -4.59
CA ALA A 22 -1.69 7.08 -3.17
C ALA A 22 -1.59 5.57 -2.91
N ASN A 23 -1.17 5.19 -1.71
CA ASN A 23 -1.26 3.80 -1.30
C ASN A 23 -2.72 3.41 -1.03
N THR A 24 -3.08 2.20 -1.42
CA THR A 24 -4.45 1.68 -1.35
C THR A 24 -5.02 1.62 0.07
N TYR A 25 -4.20 1.38 1.08
CA TYR A 25 -4.66 1.32 2.47
C TYR A 25 -5.19 2.66 3.00
N TYR A 26 -4.77 3.81 2.47
CA TYR A 26 -5.36 5.10 2.82
C TYR A 26 -6.79 5.23 2.30
N LEU A 27 -7.03 4.79 1.07
CA LEU A 27 -8.37 4.74 0.51
C LEU A 27 -9.23 3.69 1.24
N GLY A 28 -8.67 2.51 1.50
CA GLY A 28 -9.33 1.45 2.29
C GLY A 28 -9.80 1.96 3.66
N ARG A 29 -9.01 2.80 4.31
CA ARG A 29 -9.40 3.44 5.59
C ARG A 29 -10.60 4.38 5.43
N LEU A 30 -10.70 5.11 4.33
CA LEU A 30 -11.86 5.96 4.05
C LEU A 30 -13.10 5.13 3.74
N ILE A 31 -12.96 4.04 2.96
CA ILE A 31 -14.04 3.11 2.62
C ILE A 31 -14.58 2.42 3.88
N GLY A 32 -13.70 1.96 4.78
CA GLY A 32 -14.08 1.31 6.04
C GLY A 32 -14.60 2.25 7.13
N SER A 33 -14.74 3.55 6.84
CA SER A 33 -15.17 4.54 7.82
C SER A 33 -16.70 4.72 7.83
N ASP A 34 -17.27 4.84 9.00
CA ASP A 34 -18.69 5.18 9.18
C ASP A 34 -19.00 6.67 9.01
N ASP A 35 -17.97 7.53 8.86
CA ASP A 35 -18.16 8.97 8.65
C ASP A 35 -18.73 9.24 7.25
N PRO A 36 -19.93 9.86 7.13
CA PRO A 36 -20.51 10.20 5.84
C PRO A 36 -19.63 11.09 4.95
N LYS A 37 -18.78 11.91 5.55
CA LYS A 37 -17.81 12.75 4.81
C LYS A 37 -16.77 11.91 4.09
N ASN A 38 -16.30 10.82 4.71
CA ASN A 38 -15.36 9.90 4.09
C ASN A 38 -16.02 9.11 2.94
N ARG A 39 -17.29 8.73 3.10
CA ARG A 39 -18.06 8.09 2.04
C ARG A 39 -18.22 9.00 0.83
N ALA A 40 -18.57 10.27 1.03
CA ALA A 40 -18.66 11.24 -0.07
C ALA A 40 -17.32 11.41 -0.82
N ILE A 41 -16.18 11.31 -0.12
CA ILE A 41 -14.86 11.32 -0.76
C ILE A 41 -14.67 10.06 -1.62
N THR A 42 -14.94 8.87 -1.07
CA THR A 42 -14.75 7.61 -1.81
C THR A 42 -15.66 7.49 -3.01
N ASP A 43 -16.90 7.98 -2.93
CA ASP A 43 -17.88 7.97 -4.02
C ASP A 43 -17.46 8.89 -5.19
N ALA A 44 -16.64 9.91 -4.93
CA ALA A 44 -16.12 10.84 -5.93
C ALA A 44 -14.83 10.34 -6.60
N LEU A 45 -14.25 9.21 -6.16
CA LEU A 45 -12.97 8.71 -6.64
C LEU A 45 -13.12 7.48 -7.52
N THR A 46 -12.31 7.39 -8.55
CA THR A 46 -12.12 6.16 -9.35
C THR A 46 -10.70 5.65 -9.15
N VAL A 47 -10.56 4.38 -8.80
CA VAL A 47 -9.26 3.72 -8.67
C VAL A 47 -8.82 3.20 -10.04
N VAL A 48 -7.59 3.49 -10.41
CA VAL A 48 -6.95 2.97 -11.62
C VAL A 48 -5.63 2.35 -11.23
N PHE A 49 -5.52 1.04 -11.40
CA PHE A 49 -4.23 0.35 -11.26
C PHE A 49 -3.44 0.54 -12.56
N PRO A 50 -2.21 1.09 -12.50
CA PRO A 50 -1.42 1.34 -13.69
C PRO A 50 -0.85 0.04 -14.30
N ASN A 51 -0.40 0.13 -15.56
CA ASN A 51 0.35 -0.91 -16.27
C ASN A 51 -0.35 -2.28 -16.35
N GLN A 52 -1.68 -2.32 -16.40
CA GLN A 52 -2.42 -3.60 -16.39
C GLN A 52 -2.25 -4.40 -17.70
N ASP A 53 -1.97 -3.74 -18.81
CA ASP A 53 -1.67 -4.35 -20.12
C ASP A 53 -0.17 -4.64 -20.31
N ASP A 54 0.66 -4.42 -19.28
CA ASP A 54 2.10 -4.58 -19.31
C ASP A 54 2.61 -5.29 -18.04
N ARG A 55 3.47 -4.65 -17.27
CA ARG A 55 4.18 -5.26 -16.13
C ARG A 55 3.35 -5.37 -14.85
N GLY A 56 2.20 -4.73 -14.79
CA GLY A 56 1.38 -4.66 -13.58
C GLY A 56 1.64 -3.42 -12.71
N ALA A 57 0.82 -3.25 -11.71
CA ALA A 57 0.93 -2.15 -10.73
C ALA A 57 2.03 -2.42 -9.72
N HIS A 58 2.79 -1.38 -9.35
CA HIS A 58 3.77 -1.48 -8.27
C HIS A 58 3.10 -1.86 -6.96
N VAL A 59 3.65 -2.86 -6.27
CA VAL A 59 3.25 -3.29 -4.94
C VAL A 59 4.24 -2.78 -3.91
N ASN A 60 3.78 -1.93 -3.00
CA ASN A 60 4.55 -1.47 -1.86
C ASN A 60 4.43 -2.51 -0.74
N ILE A 61 5.53 -3.16 -0.39
CA ILE A 61 5.56 -4.26 0.58
C ILE A 61 6.13 -3.83 1.92
N SER A 62 5.45 -4.26 3.00
CA SER A 62 6.01 -4.21 4.35
C SER A 62 6.88 -5.43 4.59
N GLY A 63 8.01 -5.25 5.25
CA GLY A 63 8.94 -6.33 5.52
C GLY A 63 9.48 -6.28 6.94
N ALA A 64 9.95 -7.42 7.43
CA ALA A 64 10.61 -7.53 8.71
C ALA A 64 11.85 -8.41 8.62
N GLY A 65 12.82 -8.16 9.50
CA GLY A 65 14.07 -8.92 9.54
C GLY A 65 14.60 -9.08 10.95
N ILE A 66 15.40 -10.11 11.15
CA ILE A 66 16.04 -10.39 12.43
C ILE A 66 17.44 -9.78 12.42
N THR A 67 17.73 -8.90 13.37
CA THR A 67 19.05 -8.31 13.51
C THR A 67 20.10 -9.35 13.90
N ARG A 68 21.36 -9.11 13.49
CA ARG A 68 22.49 -10.03 13.75
C ARG A 68 22.62 -10.39 15.23
N TYR A 69 22.39 -9.46 16.12
CA TYR A 69 22.59 -9.59 17.57
C TYR A 69 21.27 -9.65 18.34
N ALA A 70 20.19 -10.13 17.71
CA ALA A 70 18.92 -10.31 18.38
C ALA A 70 19.08 -11.29 19.58
N PRO A 71 18.72 -10.89 20.81
CA PRO A 71 18.91 -11.72 22.00
C PRO A 71 17.97 -12.92 22.05
N ASN A 72 16.82 -12.87 21.39
CA ASN A 72 15.78 -13.89 21.36
C ASN A 72 15.48 -14.35 19.93
N LYS A 73 16.51 -14.79 19.21
CA LYS A 73 16.44 -15.06 17.75
C LYS A 73 15.39 -16.11 17.40
N ASP A 74 15.33 -17.20 18.16
CA ASP A 74 14.36 -18.29 17.89
C ASP A 74 12.91 -17.84 18.09
N ASN A 75 12.65 -17.00 19.08
CA ASN A 75 11.32 -16.42 19.28
C ASN A 75 10.99 -15.40 18.19
N ALA A 76 11.96 -14.64 17.71
CA ALA A 76 11.78 -13.71 16.59
C ALA A 76 11.43 -14.47 15.29
N ILE A 77 12.08 -15.63 15.03
CA ILE A 77 11.73 -16.49 13.89
C ILE A 77 10.28 -16.95 13.98
N LYS A 78 9.88 -17.53 15.13
CA LYS A 78 8.49 -17.97 15.35
C LYS A 78 7.48 -16.86 15.20
N PHE A 79 7.82 -15.64 15.62
CA PHE A 79 6.96 -14.48 15.45
C PHE A 79 6.82 -14.10 13.97
N LEU A 80 7.90 -14.10 13.20
CA LEU A 80 7.83 -13.84 11.76
C LEU A 80 7.03 -14.92 11.02
N GLU A 81 7.21 -16.19 11.38
CA GLU A 81 6.39 -17.29 10.85
C GLU A 81 4.90 -17.10 11.19
N TYR A 82 4.59 -16.67 12.42
CA TYR A 82 3.22 -16.36 12.81
C TYR A 82 2.64 -15.20 11.97
N LEU A 83 3.42 -14.16 11.68
CA LEU A 83 2.95 -13.03 10.86
C LEU A 83 2.56 -13.44 9.43
N THR A 84 3.10 -14.55 8.91
CA THR A 84 2.72 -15.11 7.60
C THR A 84 1.58 -16.12 7.67
N SER A 85 0.99 -16.35 8.84
CA SER A 85 -0.19 -17.22 8.97
C SER A 85 -1.46 -16.57 8.43
N ASP A 86 -2.41 -17.38 7.97
CA ASP A 86 -3.72 -16.89 7.47
C ASP A 86 -4.42 -15.98 8.48
N PHE A 87 -4.31 -16.32 9.78
CA PHE A 87 -4.92 -15.53 10.84
C PHE A 87 -4.29 -14.13 10.94
N ALA A 88 -2.96 -14.04 10.98
CA ALA A 88 -2.26 -12.76 11.07
C ALA A 88 -2.48 -11.92 9.80
N GLN A 89 -2.45 -12.55 8.63
CA GLN A 89 -2.68 -11.87 7.35
C GLN A 89 -4.11 -11.33 7.24
N LYS A 90 -5.10 -12.05 7.75
CA LYS A 90 -6.47 -11.54 7.87
C LYS A 90 -6.55 -10.31 8.78
N LEU A 91 -5.85 -10.30 9.91
CA LEU A 91 -5.80 -9.15 10.81
C LEU A 91 -5.17 -7.91 10.12
N PHE A 92 -4.11 -8.09 9.32
CA PHE A 92 -3.54 -7.01 8.54
C PHE A 92 -4.52 -6.48 7.47
N ALA A 93 -5.19 -7.36 6.76
CA ALA A 93 -6.15 -6.97 5.75
C ALA A 93 -7.35 -6.19 6.33
N GLU A 94 -7.92 -6.67 7.43
CA GLU A 94 -9.10 -6.06 8.05
C GLU A 94 -8.76 -4.86 8.94
N GLY A 95 -7.64 -4.90 9.66
CA GLY A 95 -7.24 -3.86 10.61
C GLY A 95 -6.43 -2.71 9.97
N ASN A 96 -5.55 -3.02 9.03
CA ASN A 96 -4.66 -2.05 8.39
C ASN A 96 -5.05 -1.71 6.96
N ASN A 97 -6.04 -2.41 6.38
CA ASN A 97 -6.46 -2.27 4.99
C ASN A 97 -5.33 -2.60 4.00
N GLU A 98 -4.54 -3.61 4.30
CA GLU A 98 -3.44 -4.09 3.47
C GLU A 98 -3.86 -5.33 2.67
N TYR A 99 -3.28 -5.53 1.50
CA TYR A 99 -3.42 -6.79 0.77
C TYR A 99 -2.61 -7.88 1.50
N PRO A 100 -3.20 -9.05 1.78
CA PRO A 100 -2.48 -10.15 2.42
C PRO A 100 -1.49 -10.78 1.43
N ILE A 101 -0.34 -11.24 1.93
CA ILE A 101 0.62 -12.02 1.14
C ILE A 101 0.24 -13.50 1.02
N VAL A 102 -0.69 -13.95 1.87
CA VAL A 102 -1.22 -15.32 1.92
C VAL A 102 -2.73 -15.25 2.16
N GLY A 103 -3.48 -16.11 1.48
CA GLY A 103 -4.93 -16.17 1.62
C GLY A 103 -5.69 -15.14 0.75
N PRO A 104 -7.01 -15.11 0.86
CA PRO A 104 -7.85 -14.22 0.07
C PRO A 104 -7.79 -12.77 0.58
N THR A 105 -7.88 -11.82 -0.34
CA THR A 105 -8.05 -10.42 0.01
C THR A 105 -9.37 -10.22 0.73
N SER A 106 -9.35 -9.50 1.84
CA SER A 106 -10.52 -9.17 2.66
C SER A 106 -10.49 -7.71 3.11
N GLY A 107 -11.54 -7.28 3.81
CA GLY A 107 -11.66 -5.91 4.28
C GLY A 107 -11.94 -4.89 3.17
N PRO A 108 -11.79 -3.59 3.46
CA PRO A 108 -12.13 -2.51 2.53
C PRO A 108 -11.38 -2.54 1.19
N VAL A 109 -10.12 -2.98 1.17
CA VAL A 109 -9.32 -3.04 -0.07
C VAL A 109 -9.82 -4.08 -1.07
N ALA A 110 -10.58 -5.09 -0.62
CA ALA A 110 -11.20 -6.07 -1.51
C ALA A 110 -12.21 -5.43 -2.49
N SER A 111 -12.79 -4.28 -2.14
CA SER A 111 -13.71 -3.54 -3.00
C SER A 111 -13.03 -2.78 -4.14
N LEU A 112 -11.69 -2.69 -4.13
CA LEU A 112 -10.93 -1.99 -5.16
C LEU A 112 -10.76 -2.81 -6.45
N GLY A 113 -11.15 -4.08 -6.43
CA GLY A 113 -11.06 -5.01 -7.55
C GLY A 113 -9.70 -5.71 -7.65
N ASP A 114 -9.62 -6.62 -8.61
CA ASP A 114 -8.41 -7.38 -8.90
C ASP A 114 -7.47 -6.56 -9.81
N PHE A 115 -6.18 -6.81 -9.69
CA PHE A 115 -5.16 -6.18 -10.52
C PHE A 115 -3.96 -7.11 -10.72
N THR A 116 -3.21 -6.88 -11.79
CA THR A 116 -1.93 -7.53 -12.04
C THR A 116 -0.84 -6.79 -11.26
N GLU A 117 -0.11 -7.53 -10.43
CA GLU A 117 1.01 -7.00 -9.65
C GLU A 117 2.30 -6.97 -10.48
N ASP A 118 3.12 -5.94 -10.29
CA ASP A 118 4.49 -5.90 -10.82
C ASP A 118 5.37 -6.90 -10.06
N ALA A 119 5.92 -7.87 -10.77
CA ALA A 119 6.77 -8.92 -10.21
C ALA A 119 8.19 -8.47 -9.82
N ILE A 120 8.45 -7.16 -9.75
CA ILE A 120 9.78 -6.64 -9.41
C ILE A 120 10.20 -7.06 -7.99
N ASN A 121 11.40 -7.62 -7.89
CA ASN A 121 11.95 -8.07 -6.61
C ASN A 121 12.42 -6.88 -5.76
N ALA A 122 12.14 -6.91 -4.45
CA ALA A 122 12.55 -5.88 -3.48
C ALA A 122 14.07 -5.59 -3.48
N VAL A 123 14.91 -6.59 -3.78
CA VAL A 123 16.37 -6.41 -3.92
C VAL A 123 16.69 -5.44 -5.08
N VAL A 124 15.98 -5.57 -6.20
CA VAL A 124 16.16 -4.66 -7.36
C VAL A 124 15.72 -3.25 -7.00
N LEU A 125 14.64 -3.08 -6.23
CA LEU A 125 14.21 -1.77 -5.73
C LEU A 125 15.30 -1.14 -4.87
N GLY A 126 15.89 -1.90 -3.93
CA GLY A 126 17.01 -1.43 -3.12
C GLY A 126 18.23 -1.01 -3.93
N GLN A 127 18.62 -1.79 -4.95
CA GLN A 127 19.73 -1.47 -5.83
C GLN A 127 19.52 -0.19 -6.64
N ARG A 128 18.27 0.12 -7.00
CA ARG A 128 17.91 1.30 -7.81
C ARG A 128 17.54 2.54 -6.98
N GLN A 129 17.51 2.43 -5.66
CA GLN A 129 17.06 3.52 -4.78
C GLN A 129 17.83 4.83 -5.01
N ALA A 130 19.16 4.77 -5.12
CA ALA A 130 19.98 5.97 -5.33
C ALA A 130 19.68 6.68 -6.67
N GLU A 131 19.35 5.92 -7.71
CA GLU A 131 18.94 6.46 -9.00
C GLU A 131 17.53 7.10 -8.90
N ALA A 132 16.61 6.44 -8.26
CA ALA A 132 15.26 6.95 -8.03
C ALA A 132 15.28 8.29 -7.28
N VAL A 133 16.07 8.40 -6.20
CA VAL A 133 16.24 9.66 -5.44
C VAL A 133 16.72 10.79 -6.34
N ARG A 134 17.72 10.55 -7.20
CA ARG A 134 18.20 11.56 -8.15
C ARG A 134 17.13 11.99 -9.16
N ILE A 135 16.24 11.07 -9.55
CA ILE A 135 15.12 11.40 -10.46
C ILE A 135 14.13 12.29 -9.74
N PHE A 136 13.75 11.98 -8.48
CA PHE A 136 12.89 12.82 -7.66
C PHE A 136 13.46 14.22 -7.47
N ASP A 137 14.74 14.34 -7.13
CA ASP A 137 15.43 15.62 -6.96
C ASP A 137 15.39 16.46 -8.23
N ARG A 138 15.67 15.84 -9.39
CA ARG A 138 15.62 16.53 -10.70
C ARG A 138 14.22 16.95 -11.10
N ALA A 139 13.20 16.16 -10.75
CA ALA A 139 11.80 16.46 -10.99
C ALA A 139 11.22 17.49 -10.00
N GLY A 140 11.97 17.88 -8.97
CA GLY A 140 11.48 18.76 -7.90
C GLY A 140 10.39 18.11 -7.05
N TRP A 141 10.30 16.79 -7.06
CA TRP A 141 9.35 16.03 -6.24
C TRP A 141 9.81 16.02 -4.78
N ARG A 142 9.02 16.61 -3.88
CA ARG A 142 9.31 16.72 -2.43
C ARG A 142 8.09 16.33 -1.61
#